data_ee7731fa8cd6bb13100049ba10556a30
#
_entry.id   ee7731fa8cd6bb13100049ba10556a30
#
_cell.length_a   1.000
_cell.length_b   1.000
_cell.length_c   1.000
_cell.angle_alpha   90.00
_cell.angle_beta   90.00
_cell.angle_gamma   90.00
#
_symmetry.space_group_name_H-M   'P 1'
#
loop_
_entity.id
_entity.type
_entity.pdbx_description
1 polymer ?
#
loop_
_entity_poly.entity_id
_entity_poly.type
_entity_poly.pdbx_seq_one_letter_code
_entity_poly.pdbx_strand_id
1 'polypeptide(L)'
;DFLAMHIDGTILKVQLKSRITINKSYIGKEIHMAFPVRGQWCLIPHDVLLEIVSSWQETKAWETKGLYHAKNPNKTTVEALQDYLIS
;
A
#
# COMPACT_ATOMS: atom_id res chain seq x y z
N ASP A 1 -12.30 -6.13 -4.72
CA ASP A 1 -12.08 -6.29 -6.14
C ASP A 1 -10.61 -6.14 -6.48
N PHE A 2 -10.01 -7.24 -6.91
CA PHE A 2 -8.59 -7.27 -7.22
C PHE A 2 -8.37 -7.28 -8.72
N LEU A 3 -7.29 -6.62 -9.14
CA LEU A 3 -6.80 -6.74 -10.50
C LEU A 3 -5.74 -7.82 -10.53
N ALA A 4 -5.72 -8.61 -11.59
CA ALA A 4 -4.61 -9.53 -11.84
C ALA A 4 -3.62 -8.78 -12.74
N MET A 5 -2.40 -8.60 -12.24
CA MET A 5 -1.37 -7.92 -13.00
C MET A 5 -0.25 -8.89 -13.35
N HIS A 6 0.09 -8.97 -14.63
CA HIS A 6 1.14 -9.88 -15.11
C HIS A 6 2.46 -9.12 -15.20
N ILE A 7 3.44 -9.55 -14.40
CA ILE A 7 4.77 -8.93 -14.40
C ILE A 7 5.81 -10.05 -14.46
N ASP A 8 6.62 -10.03 -15.50
CA ASP A 8 7.73 -11.00 -15.67
C ASP A 8 7.29 -12.46 -15.46
N GLY A 9 6.15 -12.83 -16.06
CA GLY A 9 5.65 -14.20 -15.96
C GLY A 9 4.95 -14.51 -14.64
N THR A 10 4.86 -13.53 -13.74
CA THR A 10 4.19 -13.69 -12.46
C THR A 10 2.86 -12.95 -12.50
N ILE A 11 1.85 -13.54 -11.87
CA ILE A 11 0.53 -12.90 -11.72
C ILE A 11 0.42 -12.38 -10.30
N LEU A 12 0.22 -11.05 -10.18
CA LEU A 12 0.06 -10.39 -8.90
C LEU A 12 -1.41 -10.06 -8.66
N LYS A 13 -1.86 -10.23 -7.42
CA LYS A 13 -3.17 -9.72 -7.00
C LYS A 13 -2.96 -8.28 -6.55
N VAL A 14 -3.58 -7.33 -7.22
CA VAL A 14 -3.36 -5.91 -6.98
C VAL A 14 -4.66 -5.24 -6.57
N GLN A 15 -4.60 -4.49 -5.47
CA GLN A 15 -5.71 -3.67 -5.01
C GLN A 15 -5.39 -2.22 -5.36
N LEU A 16 -6.23 -1.62 -6.20
CA LEU A 16 -6.09 -0.21 -6.57
C LEU A 16 -6.74 0.68 -5.53
N LYS A 17 -6.03 1.69 -5.10
CA LYS A 17 -6.54 2.68 -4.15
C LYS A 17 -6.16 4.08 -4.61
N SER A 18 -6.97 5.07 -4.25
CA SER A 18 -6.66 6.46 -4.55
C SER A 18 -5.68 7.08 -3.55
N ARG A 19 -5.43 6.38 -2.45
CA ARG A 19 -4.55 6.84 -1.36
C ARG A 19 -3.75 5.68 -0.82
N ILE A 20 -2.66 5.99 -0.12
CA ILE A 20 -1.88 4.97 0.58
C ILE A 20 -2.79 4.33 1.62
N THR A 21 -3.03 3.03 1.50
CA THR A 21 -4.01 2.32 2.32
C THR A 21 -3.41 1.03 2.86
N ILE A 22 -3.62 0.76 4.15
CA ILE A 22 -3.31 -0.52 4.77
C ILE A 22 -4.61 -1.11 5.33
N ASN A 23 -4.70 -2.44 5.34
CA ASN A 23 -5.93 -3.13 5.75
C ASN A 23 -5.55 -4.46 6.41
N LYS A 24 -6.06 -4.69 7.62
CA LYS A 24 -5.77 -5.92 8.36
C LYS A 24 -6.16 -7.19 7.60
N SER A 25 -7.23 -7.11 6.80
CA SER A 25 -7.69 -8.27 6.04
C SER A 25 -6.73 -8.67 4.92
N TYR A 26 -5.76 -7.82 4.58
CA TYR A 26 -4.78 -8.11 3.52
C TYR A 26 -3.49 -8.71 4.06
N ILE A 27 -3.30 -8.76 5.37
CA ILE A 27 -2.06 -9.28 5.97
C ILE A 27 -1.92 -10.76 5.63
N GLY A 28 -0.75 -11.13 5.12
CA GLY A 28 -0.43 -12.52 4.78
C GLY A 28 -1.15 -13.05 3.54
N LYS A 29 -1.81 -12.21 2.77
CA LYS A 29 -2.59 -12.64 1.59
C LYS A 29 -1.84 -12.48 0.28
N GLU A 30 -0.58 -12.06 0.32
CA GLU A 30 0.24 -11.84 -0.88
C GLU A 30 -0.44 -10.85 -1.86
N ILE A 31 -0.97 -9.78 -1.31
CA ILE A 31 -1.65 -8.74 -2.07
C ILE A 31 -0.70 -7.56 -2.27
N HIS A 32 -0.67 -7.03 -3.49
CA HIS A 32 0.05 -5.78 -3.79
C HIS A 32 -0.93 -4.62 -3.74
N MET A 33 -0.44 -3.48 -3.29
CA MET A 33 -1.20 -2.24 -3.29
C MET A 33 -0.68 -1.34 -4.40
N ALA A 34 -1.58 -0.69 -5.12
CA ALA A 34 -1.22 0.28 -6.14
C ALA A 34 -1.96 1.58 -5.86
N PHE A 35 -1.22 2.67 -5.76
CA PHE A 35 -1.79 3.98 -5.44
C PHE A 35 -0.88 5.08 -5.99
N PRO A 36 -1.43 6.28 -6.24
CA PRO A 36 -0.61 7.40 -6.71
C PRO A 36 0.14 8.05 -5.54
N VAL A 37 1.37 8.44 -5.82
CA VAL A 37 2.20 9.20 -4.88
C VAL A 37 2.82 10.35 -5.67
N ARG A 38 2.36 11.56 -5.41
CA ARG A 38 2.89 12.78 -6.08
C ARG A 38 3.01 12.63 -7.60
N GLY A 39 1.94 12.14 -8.23
CA GLY A 39 1.87 12.04 -9.67
C GLY A 39 2.50 10.79 -10.27
N GLN A 40 3.03 9.91 -9.44
CA GLN A 40 3.61 8.64 -9.89
C GLN A 40 2.86 7.48 -9.27
N TRP A 41 2.81 6.36 -9.97
CA TRP A 41 2.20 5.16 -9.43
C TRP A 41 3.20 4.38 -8.59
N CYS A 42 2.73 3.91 -7.44
CA CYS A 42 3.49 3.06 -6.54
C CYS A 42 2.85 1.67 -6.56
N LEU A 43 3.66 0.63 -6.68
CA LEU A 43 3.22 -0.76 -6.60
C LEU A 43 4.08 -1.46 -5.55
N ILE A 44 3.45 -1.93 -4.47
CA ILE A 44 4.18 -2.43 -3.32
C ILE A 44 3.41 -3.57 -2.66
N PRO A 45 4.10 -4.65 -2.19
CA PRO A 45 3.44 -5.68 -1.40
C PRO A 45 2.83 -5.05 -0.15
N HIS A 46 1.60 -5.42 0.16
CA HIS A 46 0.89 -4.84 1.31
C HIS A 46 1.68 -4.97 2.62
N ASP A 47 2.26 -6.14 2.87
CA ASP A 47 2.96 -6.37 4.14
C ASP A 47 4.25 -5.56 4.25
N VAL A 48 4.89 -5.26 3.12
CA VAL A 48 6.05 -4.37 3.11
C VAL A 48 5.61 -2.93 3.40
N LEU A 49 4.50 -2.51 2.77
CA LEU A 49 3.93 -1.19 3.05
C LEU A 49 3.57 -1.06 4.53
N LEU A 50 3.00 -2.11 5.11
CA LEU A 50 2.61 -2.13 6.52
C LEU A 50 3.81 -1.85 7.43
N GLU A 51 4.98 -2.39 7.09
CA GLU A 51 6.21 -2.14 7.85
C GLU A 51 6.67 -0.69 7.70
N ILE A 52 6.61 -0.15 6.49
CA ILE A 52 7.03 1.24 6.22
C ILE A 52 6.20 2.23 7.02
N VAL A 53 4.88 1.97 7.12
CA VAL A 53 3.97 2.86 7.82
C VAL A 53 3.50 2.26 9.15
N SER A 54 4.39 1.57 9.84
CA SER A 54 4.03 0.84 11.07
C SER A 54 3.37 1.72 12.13
N SER A 55 3.71 3.00 12.20
CA SER A 55 3.10 3.91 13.16
C SER A 55 1.58 4.08 12.94
N TRP A 56 1.10 3.79 11.73
CA TRP A 56 -0.35 3.88 11.44
C TRP A 56 -1.14 2.80 12.17
N GLN A 57 -0.48 1.75 12.63
CA GLN A 57 -1.13 0.69 13.41
C GLN A 57 -1.47 1.15 14.82
N GLU A 58 -0.96 2.31 15.24
CA GLU A 58 -1.27 2.90 16.51
C GLU A 58 -2.47 3.84 16.44
N THR A 59 -3.10 3.95 15.27
CA THR A 59 -4.24 4.81 15.10
C THR A 59 -5.53 4.12 15.55
N LYS A 60 -6.50 4.93 15.96
CA LYS A 60 -7.78 4.40 16.38
C LYS A 60 -8.54 3.74 15.21
N ALA A 61 -8.36 4.29 14.00
CA ALA A 61 -9.00 3.71 12.81
C ALA A 61 -8.49 2.30 12.57
N TRP A 62 -7.19 2.06 12.74
CA TRP A 62 -6.62 0.72 12.60
C TRP A 62 -7.18 -0.23 13.65
N GLU A 63 -7.22 0.20 14.89
CA GLU A 63 -7.72 -0.63 15.99
C GLU A 63 -9.19 -0.98 15.85
N THR A 64 -10.01 -0.03 15.43
CA THR A 64 -11.46 -0.22 15.40
C THR A 64 -11.98 -0.75 14.07
N LYS A 65 -11.39 -0.33 12.94
CA LYS A 65 -11.87 -0.69 11.62
C LYS A 65 -10.93 -1.64 10.87
N GLY A 66 -9.70 -1.77 11.33
CA GLY A 66 -8.71 -2.58 10.64
C GLY A 66 -8.30 -1.99 9.30
N LEU A 67 -8.46 -0.68 9.13
CA LEU A 67 -8.22 0.02 7.89
C LEU A 67 -7.72 1.43 8.19
N TYR A 68 -6.69 1.85 7.48
CA TYR A 68 -6.21 3.23 7.57
C TYR A 68 -5.69 3.68 6.21
N HIS A 69 -5.99 4.91 5.85
CA HIS A 69 -5.45 5.49 4.63
C HIS A 69 -5.04 6.93 4.88
N ALA A 70 -3.99 7.37 4.19
CA ALA A 70 -3.43 8.70 4.35
C ALA A 70 -3.66 9.54 3.11
N LYS A 71 -4.19 10.75 3.33
CA LYS A 71 -4.40 11.72 2.26
C LYS A 71 -3.08 12.32 1.79
N ASN A 72 -2.26 12.74 2.76
CA ASN A 72 -1.02 13.44 2.50
C ASN A 72 0.11 12.77 3.28
N PRO A 73 0.81 11.80 2.68
CA PRO A 73 1.90 11.15 3.36
C PRO A 73 3.04 12.14 3.63
N ASN A 74 3.74 11.95 4.74
CA ASN A 74 4.86 12.82 5.06
C ASN A 74 6.07 12.49 4.19
N LYS A 75 7.07 13.36 4.22
CA LYS A 75 8.27 13.23 3.40
C LYS A 75 8.99 11.91 3.64
N THR A 76 9.10 11.48 4.88
CA THR A 76 9.78 10.23 5.23
C THR A 76 9.09 9.03 4.58
N THR A 77 7.77 8.99 4.62
CA THR A 77 7.01 7.92 3.97
C THR A 77 7.23 7.93 2.46
N VAL A 78 7.17 9.11 1.83
CA VAL A 78 7.37 9.22 0.39
C VAL A 78 8.76 8.75 0.00
N GLU A 79 9.78 9.11 0.77
CA GLU A 79 11.15 8.66 0.49
C GLU A 79 11.29 7.14 0.61
N ALA A 80 10.62 6.55 1.60
CA ALA A 80 10.66 5.11 1.78
C ALA A 80 9.99 4.35 0.63
N LEU A 81 9.09 5.00 -0.11
CA LEU A 81 8.37 4.37 -1.22
C LEU A 81 9.07 4.53 -2.57
N GLN A 82 10.20 5.24 -2.62
CA GLN A 82 10.87 5.53 -3.89
C GLN A 82 11.23 4.28 -4.70
N ASP A 83 11.65 3.21 -4.03
CA ASP A 83 12.03 1.98 -4.71
C ASP A 83 10.84 1.22 -5.31
N TYR A 84 9.63 1.65 -5.00
CA TYR A 84 8.41 0.96 -5.45
C TYR A 84 7.63 1.78 -6.48
N LEU A 85 8.17 2.91 -6.91
CA LEU A 85 7.53 3.72 -7.94
C LEU A 85 7.77 3.09 -9.30
N ILE A 86 6.71 3.02 -10.12
CA ILE A 86 6.78 2.38 -11.44
C ILE A 86 6.52 3.34 -12.61
N SER A 87 6.25 4.61 -12.31
CA SER A 87 6.12 5.60 -13.39
C SER A 87 6.31 7.01 -12.88
#